data_ac4f19af9f42763890bacb5fb403101b
#
_entry.id   ac4f19af9f42763890bacb5fb403101b
#
_cell.length_a   1.000
_cell.length_b   1.000
_cell.length_c   1.000
_cell.angle_alpha   90.00
_cell.angle_beta   90.00
_cell.angle_gamma   90.00
#
_symmetry.space_group_name_H-M   'P 1'
#
loop_
_entity.id
_entity.type
_entity.pdbx_description
1 polymer ?
#
loop_
_entity_poly.entity_id
_entity_poly.type
_entity_poly.pdbx_seq_one_letter_code
_entity_poly.pdbx_strand_id
1 'polypeptide(L)' 'MELKGNGQVEEAWAAFEDLIAKFPDYVATYLMAGGTLVALGRKDEAAEIYRKGIEVAQRRGDQHARRELEAALAEISPA' A
#
# COMPACT_ATOMS: atom_id res chain seq x y z
N MET A 1 -22.95 8.88 10.61
CA MET A 1 -22.26 8.41 10.42
C MET A 1 -21.82 8.06 9.24
N GLU A 2 -20.96 8.08 8.83
CA GLU A 2 -20.53 8.01 7.70
C GLU A 2 -19.92 6.82 7.32
N LEU A 3 -20.54 5.80 7.40
CA LEU A 3 -20.10 4.55 6.97
C LEU A 3 -19.86 4.51 5.50
N LYS A 4 -20.50 5.42 4.73
CA LYS A 4 -20.29 5.42 3.38
C LYS A 4 -18.88 5.62 2.99
N GLY A 5 -18.16 6.50 3.61
CA GLY A 5 -16.76 6.71 3.30
C GLY A 5 -15.92 5.47 3.55
N ASN A 6 -16.21 4.79 4.66
CA ASN A 6 -15.47 3.58 4.98
C ASN A 6 -15.76 2.47 3.99
N GLY A 7 -16.99 2.36 3.54
CA GLY A 7 -17.32 1.34 2.57
C GLY A 7 -16.59 1.54 1.26
N GLN A 8 -16.45 2.78 0.84
CA GLN A 8 -15.73 3.06 -0.40
C GLN A 8 -14.25 2.74 -0.27
N VAL A 9 -13.67 3.01 0.90
CA VAL A 9 -12.26 2.74 1.12
C VAL A 9 -12.02 1.23 1.17
N GLU A 10 -12.96 0.48 1.76
CA GLU A 10 -12.82 -0.96 1.78
C GLU A 10 -12.94 -1.56 0.40
N GLU A 11 -13.82 -1.01 -0.42
CA GLU A 11 -13.92 -1.47 -1.79
C GLU A 11 -12.64 -1.20 -2.56
N ALA A 12 -12.03 -0.03 -2.30
CA ALA A 12 -10.76 0.29 -2.94
C ALA A 12 -9.68 -0.70 -2.51
N TRP A 13 -9.66 -1.05 -1.24
CA TRP A 13 -8.67 -2.01 -0.76
C TRP A 13 -8.85 -3.36 -1.46
N ALA A 14 -10.10 -3.82 -1.58
CA ALA A 14 -10.35 -5.08 -2.25
C ALA A 14 -9.89 -5.06 -3.70
N ALA A 15 -10.10 -3.92 -4.38
CA ALA A 15 -9.66 -3.79 -5.76
C ALA A 15 -8.13 -3.83 -5.84
N PHE A 16 -7.44 -3.20 -4.90
CA PHE A 16 -5.98 -3.23 -4.90
C PHE A 16 -5.45 -4.63 -4.58
N GLU A 17 -6.12 -5.36 -3.69
CA GLU A 17 -5.74 -6.73 -3.43
C GLU A 17 -5.78 -7.55 -4.70
N ASP A 18 -6.84 -7.37 -5.48
CA ASP A 18 -6.99 -8.09 -6.73
C ASP A 18 -5.89 -7.71 -7.71
N LEU A 19 -5.57 -6.42 -7.77
CA LEU A 19 -4.51 -5.97 -8.67
C LEU A 19 -3.15 -6.52 -8.25
N ILE A 20 -2.88 -6.59 -6.97
CA ILE A 20 -1.63 -7.15 -6.48
C ILE A 20 -1.54 -8.63 -6.86
N ALA A 21 -2.65 -9.35 -6.74
CA ALA A 21 -2.66 -10.76 -7.09
C ALA A 21 -2.43 -10.97 -8.57
N LYS A 22 -2.99 -10.10 -9.41
CA LYS A 22 -2.87 -10.27 -10.86
C LYS A 22 -1.60 -9.66 -11.43
N PHE A 23 -1.16 -8.56 -10.84
CA PHE A 23 0.01 -7.84 -11.35
C PHE A 23 0.96 -7.51 -10.21
N PRO A 24 1.59 -8.52 -9.63
CA PRO A 24 2.41 -8.31 -8.43
C PRO A 24 3.64 -7.46 -8.63
N ASP A 25 4.03 -7.23 -9.88
CA ASP A 25 5.20 -6.40 -10.14
C ASP A 25 4.88 -4.94 -10.44
N TYR A 26 3.62 -4.58 -10.38
CA TYR A 26 3.24 -3.20 -10.66
C TYR A 26 3.37 -2.41 -9.34
N VAL A 27 4.50 -1.73 -9.21
CA VAL A 27 4.91 -1.15 -7.94
C VAL A 27 3.93 -0.10 -7.40
N ALA A 28 3.36 0.71 -8.28
CA ALA A 28 2.48 1.79 -7.85
C ALA A 28 1.28 1.30 -7.06
N THR A 29 0.83 0.07 -7.33
CA THR A 29 -0.31 -0.49 -6.63
C THR A 29 -0.05 -0.59 -5.13
N TYR A 30 1.19 -0.94 -4.77
CA TYR A 30 1.52 -1.12 -3.36
C TYR A 30 1.44 0.19 -2.59
N LEU A 31 1.85 1.29 -3.21
CA LEU A 31 1.78 2.57 -2.54
C LEU A 31 0.33 2.97 -2.31
N MET A 32 -0.51 2.79 -3.31
CA MET A 32 -1.91 3.13 -3.18
C MET A 32 -2.64 2.21 -2.22
N ALA A 33 -2.35 0.92 -2.29
CA ALA A 33 -2.97 -0.05 -1.42
C ALA A 33 -2.61 0.21 0.04
N GLY A 34 -1.33 0.51 0.29
CA GLY A 34 -0.90 0.82 1.64
C GLY A 34 -1.59 2.05 2.18
N GLY A 35 -1.71 3.10 1.36
CA GLY A 35 -2.41 4.31 1.78
C GLY A 35 -3.86 4.05 2.11
N THR A 36 -4.51 3.17 1.35
CA THR A 36 -5.88 2.79 1.61
C THR A 36 -6.00 2.10 2.96
N LEU A 37 -5.07 1.21 3.26
CA LEU A 37 -5.08 0.52 4.56
C LEU A 37 -4.84 1.49 5.72
N VAL A 38 -3.99 2.49 5.51
CA VAL A 38 -3.78 3.51 6.53
C VAL A 38 -5.10 4.25 6.79
N ALA A 39 -5.82 4.58 5.73
CA ALA A 39 -7.10 5.27 5.86
C ALA A 39 -8.12 4.43 6.62
N LEU A 40 -8.01 3.11 6.52
CA LEU A 40 -8.88 2.21 7.25
C LEU A 40 -8.42 1.98 8.68
N GLY A 41 -7.30 2.56 9.09
CA GLY A 41 -6.75 2.35 10.42
C GLY A 41 -6.03 1.03 10.57
N ARG A 42 -5.71 0.37 9.47
CA ARG A 42 -5.06 -0.94 9.48
C ARG A 42 -3.58 -0.77 9.19
N LYS A 43 -2.88 -0.14 10.11
CA LYS A 43 -1.49 0.23 9.89
C LYS A 43 -0.54 -0.94 9.78
N ASP A 44 -0.80 -2.01 10.53
CA ASP A 44 0.07 -3.18 10.46
C ASP A 44 0.02 -3.80 9.08
N GLU A 45 -1.16 -3.88 8.51
CA GLU A 45 -1.31 -4.42 7.18
C GLU A 45 -0.71 -3.50 6.14
N ALA A 46 -0.87 -2.18 6.35
CA ALA A 46 -0.28 -1.22 5.44
C ALA A 46 1.24 -1.36 5.43
N ALA A 47 1.84 -1.57 6.60
CA ALA A 47 3.28 -1.75 6.68
C ALA A 47 3.73 -2.95 5.88
N GLU A 48 2.98 -4.03 5.94
CA GLU A 48 3.33 -5.23 5.17
C GLU A 48 3.24 -4.97 3.67
N ILE A 49 2.20 -4.25 3.26
CA ILE A 49 2.04 -3.94 1.85
C ILE A 49 3.17 -3.04 1.36
N TYR A 50 3.55 -2.06 2.16
CA TYR A 50 4.67 -1.18 1.79
C TYR A 50 5.97 -1.98 1.69
N ARG A 51 6.20 -2.92 2.61
CA ARG A 51 7.42 -3.72 2.55
C ARG A 51 7.46 -4.58 1.29
N LYS A 52 6.33 -5.14 0.91
CA LYS A 52 6.26 -5.91 -0.32
C LYS A 52 6.55 -5.03 -1.53
N GLY A 53 5.99 -3.82 -1.53
CA GLY A 53 6.24 -2.90 -2.62
C GLY A 53 7.72 -2.52 -2.71
N ILE A 54 8.37 -2.35 -1.55
CA ILE A 54 9.79 -2.04 -1.53
C ILE A 54 10.59 -3.18 -2.16
N GLU A 55 10.25 -4.42 -1.81
CA GLU A 55 10.91 -5.56 -2.39
C GLU A 55 10.78 -5.59 -3.90
N VAL A 56 9.56 -5.35 -4.39
CA VAL A 56 9.32 -5.36 -5.82
C VAL A 56 10.08 -4.23 -6.50
N ALA A 57 10.07 -3.04 -5.88
CA ALA A 57 10.78 -1.89 -6.44
C ALA A 57 12.27 -2.18 -6.53
N GLN A 58 12.84 -2.83 -5.52
CA GLN A 58 14.24 -3.17 -5.54
C GLN A 58 14.56 -4.15 -6.65
N ARG A 59 13.72 -5.16 -6.83
CA ARG A 59 13.93 -6.13 -7.89
C ARG A 59 13.88 -5.49 -9.25
N ARG A 60 13.01 -4.49 -9.41
CA ARG A 60 12.85 -3.84 -10.69
C ARG A 60 13.81 -2.68 -10.89
N GLY A 61 14.55 -2.32 -9.87
CA GLY A 61 15.45 -1.19 -9.95
C GLY A 61 14.74 0.15 -9.95
N ASP A 62 13.52 0.19 -9.43
CA ASP A 62 12.73 1.42 -9.42
C ASP A 62 13.03 2.18 -8.12
N GLN A 63 14.06 2.98 -8.15
CA GLN A 63 14.50 3.67 -6.95
C GLN A 63 13.54 4.75 -6.50
N HIS A 64 12.88 5.40 -7.44
CA HIS A 64 11.92 6.44 -7.11
C HIS A 64 10.76 5.84 -6.29
N ALA A 65 10.19 4.76 -6.78
CA ALA A 65 9.09 4.11 -6.08
C ALA A 65 9.55 3.56 -4.74
N ARG A 66 10.76 3.02 -4.68
CA ARG A 66 11.29 2.50 -3.43
C ARG A 66 11.36 3.59 -2.37
N ARG A 67 11.84 4.76 -2.75
CA ARG A 67 11.94 5.86 -1.79
C ARG A 67 10.59 6.31 -1.31
N GLU A 68 9.62 6.36 -2.20
CA GLU A 68 8.28 6.76 -1.81
C GLU A 68 7.66 5.76 -0.85
N LEU A 69 7.86 4.48 -1.13
CA LEU A 69 7.34 3.44 -0.24
C LEU A 69 8.02 3.48 1.11
N GLU A 70 9.33 3.70 1.12
CA GLU A 70 10.07 3.78 2.37
C GLU A 70 9.60 4.97 3.20
N ALA A 71 9.34 6.10 2.56
CA ALA A 71 8.86 7.28 3.26
C ALA A 71 7.47 7.03 3.85
N ALA A 72 6.61 6.36 3.08
CA ALA A 72 5.27 6.05 3.57
C ALA A 72 5.33 5.10 4.75
N LEU A 73 6.21 4.11 4.68
CA LEU A 73 6.38 3.14 5.76
C LEU A 73 6.88 3.84 7.01
N ALA A 74 7.81 4.77 6.86
CA ALA A 74 8.37 5.48 8.00
C ALA A 74 7.30 6.29 8.73
N GLU A 75 6.32 6.79 8.00
CA GLU A 75 5.26 7.59 8.62
C GLU A 75 4.39 6.76 9.55
N ILE A 76 4.21 5.50 9.26
CA ILE A 76 3.32 4.66 10.06
C ILE A 76 4.07 3.71 10.97
N SER A 77 5.39 3.69 10.90
CA SER A 77 6.20 2.83 11.75
C SER A 77 7.10 3.69 12.59
N PRO A 78 6.65 4.15 13.71
CA PRO A 78 7.49 5.01 14.54
C PRO A 78 8.66 4.19 15.03
N ALA A 79 9.78 4.75 15.00
CA ALA A 79 10.99 4.01 15.28
C ALA A 79 11.14 3.61 16.70
#